data_08409500f002b777ebaf32a87275f359
#
_entry.id   08409500f002b777ebaf32a87275f359
#
_cell.length_a   1.000
_cell.length_b   1.000
_cell.length_c   1.000
_cell.angle_alpha   90.00
_cell.angle_beta   90.00
_cell.angle_gamma   90.00
#
_symmetry.space_group_name_H-M   'P 1'
#
loop_
_entity.id
_entity.type
_entity.pdbx_description
1 polymer ?
#
loop_
_entity_poly.entity_id
_entity_poly.type
_entity_poly.pdbx_seq_one_letter_code
_entity_poly.pdbx_strand_id
1 'polypeptide(L)'
;MTMKARIITLFAALCLLTVSAFAQSAADIRRRMEQRLPQIDTLKAQEVLGENNRGFLEERKSGAAGAASVVSDENRDREAVYAFIARETGASAD
;
A
#
# COMPACT_ATOMS: atom_id res chain seq x y z
N MET A 1 -14.91 -26.46 -34.04
CA MET A 1 -14.79 -25.34 -33.14
C MET A 1 -14.13 -24.17 -33.79
N THR A 2 -14.74 -23.05 -33.70
CA THR A 2 -14.34 -21.87 -34.43
C THR A 2 -13.28 -21.06 -33.66
N MET A 3 -12.44 -20.34 -34.41
CA MET A 3 -11.42 -19.44 -33.81
C MET A 3 -12.06 -18.36 -32.96
N LYS A 4 -13.31 -17.95 -33.24
CA LYS A 4 -14.02 -16.93 -32.46
C LYS A 4 -14.21 -17.33 -31.00
N ALA A 5 -14.54 -18.59 -30.71
CA ALA A 5 -14.72 -19.07 -29.35
C ALA A 5 -13.41 -19.01 -28.58
N ARG A 6 -12.29 -19.35 -29.20
CA ARG A 6 -10.97 -19.28 -28.55
C ARG A 6 -10.55 -17.85 -28.23
N ILE A 7 -10.82 -16.91 -29.14
CA ILE A 7 -10.50 -15.49 -28.96
C ILE A 7 -11.31 -14.92 -27.80
N ILE A 8 -12.58 -15.22 -27.69
CA ILE A 8 -13.46 -14.78 -26.61
C ILE A 8 -12.97 -15.31 -25.27
N THR A 9 -12.56 -16.58 -25.21
CA THR A 9 -12.02 -17.19 -23.98
C THR A 9 -10.74 -16.49 -23.53
N LEU A 10 -9.83 -16.17 -24.45
CA LEU A 10 -8.59 -15.46 -24.13
C LEU A 10 -8.85 -14.06 -23.59
N PHE A 11 -9.82 -13.34 -24.17
CA PHE A 11 -10.17 -12.01 -23.70
C PHE A 11 -10.72 -12.04 -22.28
N ALA A 12 -11.60 -12.97 -21.96
CA ALA A 12 -12.16 -13.14 -20.63
C ALA A 12 -11.07 -13.47 -19.61
N ALA A 13 -10.13 -14.33 -19.96
CA ALA A 13 -8.99 -14.68 -19.09
C ALA A 13 -8.11 -13.46 -18.82
N LEU A 14 -7.88 -12.62 -19.81
CA LEU A 14 -7.07 -11.40 -19.65
C LEU A 14 -7.75 -10.41 -18.69
N CYS A 15 -9.06 -10.22 -18.76
CA CYS A 15 -9.82 -9.37 -17.85
C CYS A 15 -9.73 -9.88 -16.40
N LEU A 16 -9.86 -11.18 -16.20
CA LEU A 16 -9.73 -11.80 -14.87
C LEU A 16 -8.33 -11.61 -14.30
N LEU A 17 -7.30 -11.76 -15.11
CA LEU A 17 -5.92 -11.53 -14.68
C LEU A 17 -5.70 -10.09 -14.24
N THR A 18 -6.27 -9.11 -14.92
CA THR A 18 -6.17 -7.70 -14.56
C THR A 18 -6.79 -7.43 -13.19
N VAL A 19 -8.00 -7.94 -12.92
CA VAL A 19 -8.67 -7.81 -11.62
C VAL A 19 -7.86 -8.49 -10.53
N SER A 20 -7.33 -9.69 -10.79
CA SER A 20 -6.49 -10.41 -9.85
C SER A 20 -5.21 -9.65 -9.51
N ALA A 21 -4.60 -8.97 -10.50
CA ALA A 21 -3.40 -8.18 -10.28
C ALA A 21 -3.66 -7.01 -9.33
N PHE A 22 -4.80 -6.31 -9.45
CA PHE A 22 -5.19 -5.26 -8.52
C PHE A 22 -5.39 -5.79 -7.10
N ALA A 23 -6.09 -6.91 -6.95
CA ALA A 23 -6.32 -7.52 -5.64
C ALA A 23 -5.01 -7.96 -4.99
N GLN A 24 -4.08 -8.55 -5.78
CA GLN A 24 -2.77 -8.96 -5.29
C GLN A 24 -1.94 -7.75 -4.85
N SER A 25 -2.00 -6.66 -5.61
CA SER A 25 -1.25 -5.45 -5.28
C SER A 25 -1.73 -4.87 -3.94
N ALA A 26 -3.04 -4.80 -3.71
CA ALA A 26 -3.61 -4.33 -2.45
C ALA A 26 -3.23 -5.26 -1.29
N ALA A 27 -3.29 -6.57 -1.50
CA ALA A 27 -2.90 -7.56 -0.50
C ALA A 27 -1.41 -7.48 -0.18
N ASP A 28 -0.58 -7.27 -1.18
CA ASP A 28 0.86 -7.12 -1.01
C ASP A 28 1.22 -5.87 -0.21
N ILE A 29 0.56 -4.76 -0.47
CA ILE A 29 0.73 -3.51 0.29
C ILE A 29 0.38 -3.76 1.76
N ARG A 30 -0.77 -4.37 2.01
CA ARG A 30 -1.22 -4.68 3.37
C ARG A 30 -0.21 -5.56 4.10
N ARG A 31 0.28 -6.59 3.43
CA ARG A 31 1.27 -7.51 4.01
C ARG A 31 2.55 -6.79 4.39
N ARG A 32 3.06 -5.92 3.51
CA ARG A 32 4.26 -5.14 3.81
C ARG A 32 4.06 -4.23 5.02
N MET A 33 2.89 -3.59 5.11
CA MET A 33 2.57 -2.72 6.24
C MET A 33 2.48 -3.51 7.54
N GLU A 34 1.86 -4.68 7.52
CA GLU A 34 1.77 -5.56 8.68
C GLU A 34 3.15 -6.04 9.13
N GLN A 35 4.01 -6.40 8.19
CA GLN A 35 5.39 -6.85 8.50
C GLN A 35 6.24 -5.73 9.07
N ARG A 36 5.95 -4.49 8.71
CA ARG A 36 6.68 -3.31 9.18
C ARG A 36 6.20 -2.83 10.54
N LEU A 37 4.99 -3.17 10.93
CA LEU A 37 4.35 -2.64 12.12
C LEU A 37 5.15 -2.84 13.40
N PRO A 38 5.74 -4.02 13.69
CA PRO A 38 6.54 -4.17 14.91
C PRO A 38 7.73 -3.21 15.00
N GLN A 39 8.38 -2.94 13.87
CA GLN A 39 9.49 -1.98 13.83
C GLN A 39 9.00 -0.56 14.07
N ILE A 40 7.86 -0.19 13.48
CA ILE A 40 7.24 1.11 13.70
C ILE A 40 6.88 1.28 15.17
N ASP A 41 6.28 0.29 15.78
CA ASP A 41 5.88 0.33 17.20
C ASP A 41 7.10 0.51 18.10
N THR A 42 8.19 -0.19 17.82
CA THR A 42 9.45 -0.04 18.57
C THR A 42 9.99 1.38 18.45
N LEU A 43 10.03 1.93 17.25
CA LEU A 43 10.55 3.27 17.00
C LEU A 43 9.66 4.36 17.62
N LYS A 44 8.34 4.14 17.64
CA LYS A 44 7.41 5.04 18.35
C LYS A 44 7.64 5.00 19.86
N ALA A 45 7.83 3.81 20.41
CA ALA A 45 8.11 3.66 21.84
C ALA A 45 9.41 4.35 22.26
N GLN A 46 10.37 4.43 21.35
CA GLN A 46 11.63 5.14 21.55
C GLN A 46 11.54 6.65 21.26
N GLU A 47 10.35 7.12 20.89
CA GLU A 47 10.09 8.51 20.49
C GLU A 47 10.88 8.95 19.25
N VAL A 48 11.35 8.00 18.44
CA VAL A 48 12.04 8.26 17.17
C VAL A 48 11.05 8.63 16.09
N LEU A 49 9.90 7.97 16.07
CA LEU A 49 8.83 8.22 15.10
C LEU A 49 7.54 8.64 15.78
N GLY A 50 6.72 9.38 15.06
CA GLY A 50 5.38 9.72 15.48
C GLY A 50 4.46 9.90 14.27
N GLU A 51 3.17 9.92 14.54
CA GLU A 51 2.16 10.22 13.51
C GLU A 51 1.97 11.73 13.40
N ASN A 52 1.81 12.23 12.16
CA ASN A 52 1.45 13.62 11.98
C ASN A 52 -0.08 13.77 11.77
N ASN A 53 -0.55 15.00 11.70
CA ASN A 53 -1.98 15.31 11.55
C ASN A 53 -2.51 15.06 10.14
N ARG A 54 -1.69 14.58 9.22
CA ARG A 54 -2.06 14.25 7.84
C ARG A 54 -2.22 12.75 7.62
N GLY A 55 -1.98 11.94 8.66
CA GLY A 55 -2.05 10.49 8.56
C GLY A 55 -0.77 9.84 8.07
N PHE A 56 0.37 10.51 8.22
CA PHE A 56 1.67 9.96 7.84
C PHE A 56 2.61 9.88 9.02
N LEU A 57 3.62 9.00 8.90
CA LEU A 57 4.71 8.92 9.86
C LEU A 57 5.70 10.07 9.63
N GLU A 58 6.33 10.51 10.71
CA GLU A 58 7.45 11.44 10.62
C GLU A 58 8.51 11.09 11.66
N GLU A 59 9.75 11.44 11.38
CA GLU A 59 10.83 11.32 12.35
C GLU A 59 10.71 12.43 13.39
N ARG A 60 10.79 12.05 14.67
CA ARG A 60 10.83 12.97 15.81
C ARG A 60 12.26 13.24 16.25
N LYS A 61 13.14 12.26 16.02
CA LYS A 61 14.55 12.34 16.31
C LYS A 61 15.32 11.89 15.08
N SER A 62 16.34 12.61 14.69
CA SER A 62 17.18 12.26 13.55
C SER A 62 18.29 11.29 13.96
N GLY A 63 18.81 10.56 12.98
CA GLY A 63 19.99 9.74 13.15
C GLY A 63 19.78 8.31 13.61
N ALA A 64 18.54 7.90 13.87
CA ALA A 64 18.26 6.50 14.22
C ALA A 64 18.40 5.61 13.00
N ALA A 65 19.13 4.50 13.13
CA ALA A 65 19.39 3.58 12.03
C ALA A 65 18.08 3.01 11.49
N GLY A 66 17.87 3.13 10.20
CA GLY A 66 16.70 2.59 9.49
C GLY A 66 15.43 3.40 9.64
N ALA A 67 15.37 4.43 10.47
CA ALA A 67 14.14 5.20 10.70
C ALA A 67 13.67 5.94 9.44
N ALA A 68 14.56 6.59 8.73
CA ALA A 68 14.21 7.31 7.50
C ALA A 68 13.63 6.38 6.43
N SER A 69 14.19 5.19 6.28
CA SER A 69 13.72 4.18 5.35
C SER A 69 12.33 3.67 5.73
N VAL A 70 12.11 3.42 7.01
CA VAL A 70 10.81 3.00 7.52
C VAL A 70 9.74 4.06 7.23
N VAL A 71 10.04 5.32 7.49
CA VAL A 71 9.13 6.45 7.22
C VAL A 71 8.79 6.51 5.73
N SER A 72 9.81 6.45 4.87
CA SER A 72 9.63 6.53 3.43
C SER A 72 8.76 5.38 2.90
N ASP A 73 9.08 4.15 3.30
CA ASP A 73 8.36 2.96 2.83
C ASP A 73 6.93 2.93 3.35
N GLU A 74 6.74 3.24 4.62
CA GLU A 74 5.41 3.25 5.22
C GLU A 74 4.53 4.33 4.59
N ASN A 75 5.04 5.54 4.41
CA ASN A 75 4.28 6.64 3.85
C ASN A 75 3.91 6.39 2.39
N ARG A 76 4.78 5.73 1.63
CA ARG A 76 4.47 5.32 0.27
C ARG A 76 3.28 4.36 0.24
N ASP A 77 3.28 3.37 1.12
CA ASP A 77 2.20 2.40 1.20
C ASP A 77 0.90 3.06 1.72
N ARG A 78 0.99 3.94 2.70
CA ARG A 78 -0.17 4.70 3.20
C ARG A 78 -0.79 5.57 2.11
N GLU A 79 0.03 6.23 1.32
CA GLU A 79 -0.46 7.06 0.20
C GLU A 79 -1.25 6.21 -0.80
N ALA A 80 -0.75 5.02 -1.13
CA ALA A 80 -1.45 4.09 -2.02
C ALA A 80 -2.78 3.65 -1.43
N VAL A 81 -2.83 3.36 -0.12
CA VAL A 81 -4.06 2.98 0.57
C VAL A 81 -5.06 4.14 0.57
N TYR A 82 -4.61 5.35 0.86
CA TYR A 82 -5.50 6.52 0.88
C TYR A 82 -6.06 6.82 -0.51
N ALA A 83 -5.25 6.70 -1.55
CA ALA A 83 -5.71 6.86 -2.93
C ALA A 83 -6.76 5.81 -3.32
N PHE A 84 -6.57 4.57 -2.87
CA PHE A 84 -7.52 3.49 -3.09
C PHE A 84 -8.86 3.80 -2.39
N ILE A 85 -8.80 4.20 -1.14
CA ILE A 85 -10.01 4.57 -0.36
C ILE A 85 -10.73 5.75 -1.03
N ALA A 86 -10.00 6.75 -1.47
CA ALA A 86 -10.59 7.91 -2.15
C ALA A 86 -11.34 7.50 -3.41
N ARG A 87 -10.78 6.58 -4.21
CA ARG A 87 -11.46 6.07 -5.41
C ARG A 87 -12.72 5.27 -5.07
N GLU A 88 -12.65 4.45 -4.00
CA GLU A 88 -13.77 3.62 -3.57
C GLU A 88 -14.92 4.45 -3.01
N THR A 89 -14.62 5.54 -2.31
CA THR A 89 -15.61 6.37 -1.64
C THR A 89 -15.99 7.62 -2.41
N GLY A 90 -15.26 7.96 -3.48
CA GLY A 90 -15.43 9.21 -4.21
C GLY A 90 -14.94 10.44 -3.46
N ALA A 91 -14.23 10.24 -2.34
CA ALA A 91 -13.67 11.33 -1.55
C ALA A 91 -12.29 11.74 -2.08
N SER A 92 -11.85 12.97 -1.72
CA SER A 92 -10.49 13.41 -1.99
C SER A 92 -9.51 12.70 -1.06
N ALA A 93 -8.33 12.37 -1.58
CA ALA A 93 -7.25 11.78 -0.78
C ALA A 93 -6.52 12.82 0.09
N ASP A 94 -6.75 14.11 -0.14
CA ASP A 94 -6.11 15.21 0.59
C ASP A 94 -6.83 15.53 1.92
#